data_cbdb73079b94ea35c4ab7a9c5d136598
#
_entry.id   cbdb73079b94ea35c4ab7a9c5d136598
#
_cell.length_a   1.000
_cell.length_b   1.000
_cell.length_c   1.000
_cell.angle_alpha   90.00
_cell.angle_beta   90.00
_cell.angle_gamma   90.00
#
_symmetry.space_group_name_H-M   'P 1'
#
loop_
_entity.id
_entity.type
_entity.pdbx_description
1 polymer ?
#
loop_
_entity_poly.entity_id
_entity_poly.type
_entity_poly.pdbx_seq_one_letter_code
_entity_poly.pdbx_strand_id
1 'polypeptide(L)'
;MTSMNDGYPRNFRPHEFYCKCSRCSGKPPDPSATRHLAWVLQQIRDLVNVPIKINSAYRCPAHNERVGGAPESKHKLGIAADLNPIGLSSDELHDAIEDLVTSKRIPEGGVGLYDSFVHYDIRPHKARW
;
A
#
# COMPACT_ATOMS: atom_id res chain seq x y z
N MET A 1 -9.31 13.48 21.80
CA MET A 1 -10.18 13.59 20.63
C MET A 1 -10.01 12.40 19.72
N THR A 2 -11.10 11.81 19.31
CA THR A 2 -11.05 10.65 18.44
C THR A 2 -10.71 11.09 17.02
N SER A 3 -9.75 10.44 16.41
CA SER A 3 -9.44 10.68 15.01
C SER A 3 -10.59 10.19 14.11
N MET A 4 -10.99 10.99 13.15
CA MET A 4 -12.01 10.59 12.19
C MET A 4 -11.51 9.50 11.26
N ASN A 5 -10.19 9.27 11.21
CA ASN A 5 -9.55 8.25 10.39
C ASN A 5 -9.09 7.05 11.20
N ASP A 6 -9.56 6.88 12.44
CA ASP A 6 -9.20 5.75 13.30
C ASP A 6 -7.68 5.57 13.44
N GLY A 7 -6.96 6.68 13.57
CA GLY A 7 -5.50 6.65 13.68
C GLY A 7 -4.77 6.62 12.33
N TYR A 8 -5.49 6.69 11.24
CA TYR A 8 -4.89 6.76 9.90
C TYR A 8 -4.43 8.19 9.59
N PRO A 9 -3.46 8.35 8.69
CA PRO A 9 -2.97 9.67 8.31
C PRO A 9 -4.00 10.42 7.46
N ARG A 10 -3.75 11.72 7.24
CA ARG A 10 -4.77 12.61 6.67
C ARG A 10 -5.21 12.27 5.25
N ASN A 11 -4.34 11.67 4.43
CA ASN A 11 -4.66 11.41 3.02
C ASN A 11 -5.11 9.98 2.73
N PHE A 12 -5.21 9.14 3.76
CA PHE A 12 -5.61 7.73 3.58
C PHE A 12 -6.65 7.34 4.61
N ARG A 13 -7.75 6.78 4.14
CA ARG A 13 -8.84 6.34 5.01
C ARG A 13 -8.82 4.83 5.18
N PRO A 14 -9.31 4.33 6.32
CA PRO A 14 -9.28 2.88 6.58
C PRO A 14 -9.89 2.04 5.45
N HIS A 15 -11.03 2.47 4.90
CA HIS A 15 -11.74 1.68 3.89
C HIS A 15 -10.94 1.50 2.59
N GLU A 16 -9.97 2.39 2.31
CA GLU A 16 -9.13 2.26 1.13
C GLU A 16 -8.26 1.01 1.19
N PHE A 17 -8.05 0.48 2.39
CA PHE A 17 -7.21 -0.71 2.61
C PHE A 17 -8.01 -1.99 2.74
N TYR A 18 -9.34 -1.91 2.62
CA TYR A 18 -10.21 -3.08 2.76
C TYR A 18 -10.18 -3.95 1.51
N CYS A 19 -10.39 -5.25 1.72
CA CYS A 19 -10.55 -6.18 0.62
C CYS A 19 -11.77 -5.77 -0.23
N LYS A 20 -11.60 -5.77 -1.53
CA LYS A 20 -12.63 -5.29 -2.46
C LYS A 20 -13.60 -6.39 -2.91
N CYS A 21 -13.47 -7.61 -2.39
CA CYS A 21 -14.43 -8.65 -2.70
C CYS A 21 -15.73 -8.38 -1.93
N SER A 22 -16.82 -8.98 -2.39
CA SER A 22 -18.12 -8.82 -1.77
C SER A 22 -18.45 -9.93 -0.77
N ARG A 23 -17.50 -10.82 -0.45
CA ARG A 23 -17.75 -12.04 0.31
C ARG A 23 -17.11 -12.09 1.68
N CYS A 24 -16.30 -11.11 2.02
CA CYS A 24 -15.66 -11.04 3.33
C CYS A 24 -16.01 -9.72 4.01
N SER A 25 -15.57 -9.55 5.27
CA SER A 25 -15.81 -8.29 6.00
C SER A 25 -15.05 -7.12 5.40
N GLY A 26 -14.04 -7.39 4.57
CA GLY A 26 -13.17 -6.38 4.02
C GLY A 26 -12.03 -5.99 4.92
N LYS A 27 -12.14 -6.27 6.20
CA LYS A 27 -11.16 -5.81 7.20
C LYS A 27 -9.88 -6.63 7.16
N PRO A 28 -8.70 -5.95 7.21
CA PRO A 28 -7.42 -6.67 7.24
C PRO A 28 -7.25 -7.45 8.54
N PRO A 29 -6.43 -8.54 8.50
CA PRO A 29 -6.27 -9.41 9.67
C PRO A 29 -5.49 -8.75 10.81
N ASP A 30 -4.61 -7.80 10.50
CA ASP A 30 -3.84 -7.07 11.50
C ASP A 30 -4.00 -5.58 11.25
N PRO A 31 -5.01 -4.94 11.86
CA PRO A 31 -5.26 -3.51 11.64
C PRO A 31 -4.08 -2.60 12.00
N SER A 32 -3.29 -2.97 13.01
CA SER A 32 -2.10 -2.20 13.38
C SER A 32 -1.07 -2.17 12.27
N ALA A 33 -0.82 -3.31 11.65
CA ALA A 33 0.13 -3.40 10.54
C ALA A 33 -0.35 -2.58 9.34
N THR A 34 -1.65 -2.65 9.05
CA THR A 34 -2.23 -1.88 7.95
C THR A 34 -2.16 -0.38 8.23
N ARG A 35 -2.41 0.04 9.47
CA ARG A 35 -2.25 1.45 9.85
C ARG A 35 -0.80 1.90 9.68
N HIS A 36 0.15 1.04 10.06
CA HIS A 36 1.57 1.36 9.87
C HIS A 36 1.88 1.56 8.39
N LEU A 37 1.37 0.68 7.53
CA LEU A 37 1.51 0.84 6.09
C LEU A 37 0.96 2.20 5.64
N ALA A 38 -0.23 2.58 6.13
CA ALA A 38 -0.85 3.85 5.75
C ALA A 38 0.03 5.06 6.11
N TRP A 39 0.66 5.04 7.28
CA TRP A 39 1.55 6.12 7.69
C TRP A 39 2.82 6.16 6.83
N VAL A 40 3.34 5.01 6.41
CA VAL A 40 4.46 4.97 5.46
C VAL A 40 4.03 5.54 4.11
N LEU A 41 2.85 5.18 3.63
CA LEU A 41 2.33 5.73 2.36
C LEU A 41 2.14 7.23 2.43
N GLN A 42 1.82 7.77 3.61
CA GLN A 42 1.70 9.22 3.78
C GLN A 42 3.02 9.93 3.53
N GLN A 43 4.14 9.33 3.92
CA GLN A 43 5.47 9.88 3.62
C GLN A 43 5.66 9.99 2.11
N ILE A 44 5.25 8.97 1.38
CA ILE A 44 5.34 8.96 -0.09
C ILE A 44 4.44 10.05 -0.65
N ARG A 45 3.19 10.12 -0.17
CA ARG A 45 2.21 11.10 -0.60
C ARG A 45 2.72 12.54 -0.40
N ASP A 46 3.35 12.79 0.74
CA ASP A 46 3.87 14.12 1.06
C ASP A 46 5.02 14.51 0.13
N LEU A 47 5.87 13.55 -0.25
CA LEU A 47 7.00 13.82 -1.14
C LEU A 47 6.52 14.13 -2.56
N VAL A 48 5.63 13.29 -3.11
CA VAL A 48 5.20 13.46 -4.51
C VAL A 48 4.17 14.58 -4.67
N ASN A 49 3.47 14.92 -3.61
CA ASN A 49 2.51 16.02 -3.56
C ASN A 49 1.41 15.93 -4.63
N VAL A 50 1.00 14.72 -4.97
CA VAL A 50 -0.15 14.46 -5.84
C VAL A 50 -1.00 13.37 -5.20
N PRO A 51 -2.30 13.32 -5.52
CA PRO A 51 -3.15 12.25 -5.00
C PRO A 51 -2.63 10.88 -5.41
N ILE A 52 -2.72 9.92 -4.50
CA ILE A 52 -2.38 8.53 -4.77
C ILE A 52 -3.64 7.70 -4.54
N LYS A 53 -4.09 7.03 -5.59
CA LYS A 53 -5.21 6.10 -5.48
C LYS A 53 -4.67 4.72 -5.13
N ILE A 54 -5.29 4.07 -4.15
CA ILE A 54 -4.95 2.69 -3.80
C ILE A 54 -5.83 1.77 -4.64
N ASN A 55 -5.22 1.09 -5.61
CA ASN A 55 -5.94 0.16 -6.46
C ASN A 55 -6.29 -1.13 -5.73
N SER A 56 -5.40 -1.59 -4.86
CA SER A 56 -5.58 -2.80 -4.09
C SER A 56 -4.70 -2.72 -2.84
N ALA A 57 -5.21 -3.15 -1.70
CA ALA A 57 -4.43 -3.26 -0.48
C ALA A 57 -4.68 -4.64 0.12
N TYR A 58 -5.42 -4.77 1.22
CA TYR A 58 -5.70 -6.10 1.74
C TYR A 58 -6.53 -6.91 0.75
N ARG A 59 -6.15 -8.17 0.57
CA ARG A 59 -6.92 -9.17 -0.16
C ARG A 59 -7.11 -10.40 0.71
N CYS A 60 -8.36 -10.80 0.94
CA CYS A 60 -8.60 -12.07 1.62
C CYS A 60 -8.07 -13.21 0.73
N PRO A 61 -7.77 -14.39 1.31
CA PRO A 61 -7.18 -15.48 0.53
C PRO A 61 -7.97 -15.85 -0.72
N ALA A 62 -9.30 -15.91 -0.62
CA ALA A 62 -10.16 -16.27 -1.75
C ALA A 62 -10.11 -15.22 -2.86
N HIS A 63 -10.14 -13.93 -2.49
CA HIS A 63 -10.03 -12.85 -3.47
C HIS A 63 -8.67 -12.84 -4.15
N ASN A 64 -7.60 -13.05 -3.36
CA ASN A 64 -6.25 -13.12 -3.89
C ASN A 64 -6.12 -14.23 -4.95
N GLU A 65 -6.71 -15.37 -4.69
CA GLU A 65 -6.70 -16.49 -5.64
C GLU A 65 -7.48 -16.14 -6.91
N ARG A 66 -8.66 -15.52 -6.77
CA ARG A 66 -9.48 -15.15 -7.92
C ARG A 66 -8.82 -14.14 -8.86
N VAL A 67 -8.04 -13.21 -8.31
CA VAL A 67 -7.35 -12.21 -9.14
C VAL A 67 -5.98 -12.68 -9.60
N GLY A 68 -5.61 -13.92 -9.33
CA GLY A 68 -4.34 -14.49 -9.77
C GLY A 68 -3.14 -13.99 -8.98
N GLY A 69 -3.35 -13.53 -7.75
CA GLY A 69 -2.25 -13.08 -6.90
C GLY A 69 -1.36 -14.24 -6.47
N ALA A 70 -0.09 -13.94 -6.17
CA ALA A 70 0.84 -14.95 -5.70
C ALA A 70 0.33 -15.59 -4.41
N PRO A 71 0.53 -16.92 -4.20
CA PRO A 71 0.08 -17.57 -2.97
C PRO A 71 0.63 -16.94 -1.69
N GLU A 72 1.85 -16.39 -1.76
CA GLU A 72 2.49 -15.73 -0.63
C GLU A 72 2.42 -14.20 -0.71
N SER A 73 1.41 -13.68 -1.41
CA SER A 73 1.25 -12.24 -1.59
C SER A 73 1.16 -11.50 -0.26
N LYS A 74 1.88 -10.39 -0.16
CA LYS A 74 1.83 -9.52 1.02
C LYS A 74 0.50 -8.77 1.14
N HIS A 75 -0.27 -8.70 0.07
CA HIS A 75 -1.64 -8.19 0.14
C HIS A 75 -2.51 -9.01 1.10
N LYS A 76 -2.26 -10.31 1.20
CA LYS A 76 -3.00 -11.19 2.12
C LYS A 76 -2.75 -10.86 3.58
N LEU A 77 -1.63 -10.23 3.89
CA LEU A 77 -1.27 -9.84 5.25
C LEU A 77 -1.73 -8.42 5.60
N GLY A 78 -2.26 -7.68 4.63
CA GLY A 78 -2.66 -6.30 4.84
C GLY A 78 -1.49 -5.32 4.95
N ILE A 79 -0.31 -5.70 4.44
CA ILE A 79 0.89 -4.86 4.51
C ILE A 79 1.38 -4.38 3.15
N ALA A 80 0.57 -4.54 2.11
CA ALA A 80 0.91 -4.17 0.74
C ALA A 80 -0.17 -3.29 0.14
N ALA A 81 0.24 -2.41 -0.77
CA ALA A 81 -0.69 -1.59 -1.54
C ALA A 81 -0.15 -1.39 -2.95
N ASP A 82 -1.06 -1.38 -3.91
CA ASP A 82 -0.78 -1.04 -5.30
C ASP A 82 -1.21 0.41 -5.49
N LEU A 83 -0.25 1.27 -5.82
CA LEU A 83 -0.38 2.73 -5.79
C LEU A 83 -0.45 3.30 -7.19
N ASN A 84 -1.51 4.06 -7.45
CA ASN A 84 -1.67 4.74 -8.73
C ASN A 84 -1.61 6.25 -8.50
N PRO A 85 -0.51 6.92 -8.89
CA PRO A 85 -0.40 8.36 -8.70
C PRO A 85 -1.21 9.10 -9.76
N ILE A 86 -1.87 10.17 -9.36
CA ILE A 86 -2.70 10.97 -10.26
C ILE A 86 -1.87 12.15 -10.75
N GLY A 87 -1.55 12.17 -12.04
CA GLY A 87 -0.74 13.24 -12.62
C GLY A 87 0.76 13.04 -12.52
N LEU A 88 1.18 11.80 -12.26
CA LEU A 88 2.58 11.42 -12.14
C LEU A 88 2.72 10.03 -12.75
N SER A 89 3.85 9.74 -13.40
CA SER A 89 4.06 8.40 -13.96
C SER A 89 4.42 7.39 -12.87
N SER A 90 4.24 6.11 -13.15
CA SER A 90 4.66 5.08 -12.20
C SER A 90 6.19 5.08 -12.03
N ASP A 91 6.95 5.40 -13.08
CA ASP A 91 8.40 5.54 -12.97
C ASP A 91 8.79 6.64 -11.98
N GLU A 92 8.13 7.78 -12.06
CA GLU A 92 8.39 8.89 -11.15
C GLU A 92 8.00 8.54 -9.71
N LEU A 93 6.89 7.83 -9.52
CA LEU A 93 6.49 7.37 -8.19
C LEU A 93 7.51 6.36 -7.66
N HIS A 94 7.95 5.44 -8.49
CA HIS A 94 8.95 4.44 -8.12
C HIS A 94 10.24 5.12 -7.65
N ASP A 95 10.70 6.13 -8.40
CA ASP A 95 11.92 6.88 -8.03
C ASP A 95 11.74 7.58 -6.68
N ALA A 96 10.58 8.17 -6.43
CA ALA A 96 10.30 8.83 -5.16
C ALA A 96 10.33 7.85 -3.99
N ILE A 97 9.77 6.65 -4.19
CA ILE A 97 9.78 5.61 -3.16
C ILE A 97 11.22 5.20 -2.86
N GLU A 98 12.02 4.95 -3.90
CA GLU A 98 13.42 4.56 -3.71
C GLU A 98 14.25 5.67 -3.04
N ASP A 99 13.95 6.93 -3.32
CA ASP A 99 14.60 8.05 -2.64
C ASP A 99 14.31 8.03 -1.13
N LEU A 100 13.07 7.76 -0.75
CA LEU A 100 12.69 7.67 0.66
C LEU A 100 13.32 6.45 1.33
N VAL A 101 13.44 5.34 0.62
CA VAL A 101 14.11 4.13 1.13
C VAL A 101 15.59 4.43 1.35
N THR A 102 16.25 5.03 0.37
CA THR A 102 17.68 5.34 0.44
C THR A 102 17.98 6.32 1.58
N SER A 103 17.10 7.30 1.79
CA SER A 103 17.26 8.25 2.90
C SER A 103 16.80 7.69 4.25
N LYS A 104 16.37 6.43 4.28
CA LYS A 104 15.93 5.72 5.49
C LYS A 104 14.70 6.33 6.15
N ARG A 105 13.84 6.97 5.37
CA ARG A 105 12.59 7.53 5.88
C ARG A 105 11.45 6.53 5.90
N ILE A 106 11.52 5.51 5.03
CA ILE A 106 10.55 4.42 5.00
C ILE A 106 11.30 3.10 4.92
N PRO A 107 10.65 1.99 5.32
CA PRO A 107 11.25 0.66 5.20
C PRO A 107 11.59 0.31 3.75
N GLU A 108 12.67 -0.44 3.55
CA GLU A 108 13.05 -0.94 2.22
C GLU A 108 11.93 -1.73 1.57
N GLY A 109 11.38 -2.67 2.29
CA GLY A 109 10.23 -3.44 1.88
C GLY A 109 10.31 -4.07 0.51
N GLY A 110 9.14 -4.35 -0.06
CA GLY A 110 8.98 -4.80 -1.43
C GLY A 110 8.53 -3.66 -2.32
N VAL A 111 9.19 -3.51 -3.47
CA VAL A 111 8.80 -2.51 -4.47
C VAL A 111 8.73 -3.18 -5.83
N GLY A 112 7.58 -3.10 -6.47
CA GLY A 112 7.35 -3.63 -7.81
C GLY A 112 6.92 -2.52 -8.76
N LEU A 113 7.61 -2.39 -9.88
CA LEU A 113 7.29 -1.38 -10.88
C LEU A 113 6.43 -2.00 -11.99
N TYR A 114 5.26 -1.40 -12.22
CA TYR A 114 4.33 -1.80 -13.27
C TYR A 114 4.03 -0.58 -14.17
N ASP A 115 3.40 -0.83 -15.31
CA ASP A 115 3.14 0.22 -16.28
C ASP A 115 2.27 1.35 -15.73
N SER A 116 1.25 1.01 -14.93
CA SER A 116 0.27 2.00 -14.47
C SER A 116 0.22 2.17 -12.95
N PHE A 117 1.04 1.44 -12.21
CA PHE A 117 1.06 1.55 -10.75
C PHE A 117 2.38 1.02 -10.20
N VAL A 118 2.61 1.26 -8.91
CA VAL A 118 3.75 0.72 -8.17
C VAL A 118 3.23 -0.06 -6.98
N HIS A 119 3.69 -1.29 -6.83
CA HIS A 119 3.45 -2.07 -5.63
C HIS A 119 4.46 -1.64 -4.56
N TYR A 120 3.99 -1.39 -3.35
CA TYR A 120 4.86 -1.18 -2.19
C TYR A 120 4.33 -1.99 -1.01
N ASP A 121 5.24 -2.63 -0.26
CA ASP A 121 4.87 -3.30 0.98
C ASP A 121 5.96 -3.14 2.04
N ILE A 122 5.57 -3.37 3.30
CA ILE A 122 6.45 -3.21 4.45
C ILE A 122 7.00 -4.55 4.94
N ARG A 123 7.23 -5.50 4.03
CA ARG A 123 7.89 -6.77 4.42
C ARG A 123 9.26 -6.50 5.03
N PRO A 124 9.73 -7.38 5.92
CA PRO A 124 11.00 -7.16 6.61
C PRO A 124 12.25 -7.30 5.72
N HIS A 125 12.12 -7.91 4.54
CA HIS A 125 13.25 -8.13 3.64
C HIS A 125 13.08 -7.35 2.36
N LYS A 126 14.20 -6.82 1.83
CA LYS A 126 14.19 -6.10 0.57
C LYS A 126 13.79 -7.03 -0.58
N ALA A 127 12.84 -6.59 -1.40
CA ALA A 127 12.46 -7.29 -2.63
C ALA A 127 12.17 -6.24 -3.71
N ARG A 128 12.61 -6.52 -4.92
CA ARG A 128 12.44 -5.61 -6.06
C ARG A 128 12.04 -6.39 -7.30
N TRP A 129 11.04 -5.87 -8.04
CA TRP A 129 10.64 -6.46 -9.30
C TRP A 129 9.94 -5.46 -10.22
#